data_bae7c75976e4aa2923039950d3a2451a
#
_entry.id   bae7c75976e4aa2923039950d3a2451a
#
_cell.length_a   1.000
_cell.length_b   1.000
_cell.length_c   1.000
_cell.angle_alpha   90.00
_cell.angle_beta   90.00
_cell.angle_gamma   90.00
#
_symmetry.space_group_name_H-M   'P 1'
#
loop_
_entity.id
_entity.type
_entity.pdbx_description
1 polymer ?
#
loop_
_entity_poly.entity_id
_entity_poly.type
_entity_poly.pdbx_seq_one_letter_code
_entity_poly.pdbx_strand_id
1 'polypeptide(L)'
;MRLHDLHLPPDTDRIAKAMIDYLETRPDVDATRVGMQGISMGGYGVPRAASGEKRIKAAFMSSGSYDLKSDLFEYYPPIQERVRWIIGAKDLADARKQLGEYNLGGGRAEKIEAPMLIGYSKDDRIMDPAGSLRLYEAAKNSKRDMVEGTGHVQAANAGGPRASRPVVFPDWAAKTLGGEV
;
A
#
# COMPACT_ATOMS: atom_id res chain seq x y z
N MET A 1 -9.66 13.85 3.49
CA MET A 1 -8.60 14.52 4.28
C MET A 1 -8.63 16.05 4.13
N ARG A 2 -8.73 16.61 2.92
CA ARG A 2 -8.72 18.09 2.72
C ARG A 2 -9.76 18.88 3.52
N LEU A 3 -10.91 18.32 3.79
CA LEU A 3 -12.02 19.03 4.45
C LEU A 3 -11.85 19.17 5.98
N HIS A 4 -10.86 18.52 6.57
CA HIS A 4 -10.72 18.42 8.03
C HIS A 4 -9.29 18.65 8.52
N ASP A 5 -8.41 19.26 7.72
CA ASP A 5 -6.97 19.45 7.99
C ASP A 5 -6.24 18.18 8.45
N LEU A 6 -6.71 17.03 7.97
CA LEU A 6 -6.10 15.74 8.27
C LEU A 6 -4.97 15.46 7.30
N HIS A 7 -3.80 15.22 7.83
CA HIS A 7 -2.61 14.81 7.10
C HIS A 7 -2.39 13.31 7.20
N LEU A 8 -1.69 12.75 6.20
CA LEU A 8 -1.29 11.35 6.24
C LEU A 8 -0.22 11.16 7.31
N PRO A 9 -0.47 10.35 8.36
CA PRO A 9 0.55 10.08 9.36
C PRO A 9 1.50 8.95 8.90
N PRO A 10 2.71 8.84 9.47
CA PRO A 10 3.63 7.74 9.15
C PRO A 10 3.13 6.37 9.65
N ASP A 11 2.30 6.37 10.70
CA ASP A 11 1.71 5.18 11.34
C ASP A 11 0.30 4.90 10.79
N THR A 12 0.20 4.50 9.52
CA THR A 12 -1.09 4.22 8.85
C THR A 12 -1.86 3.04 9.45
N ASP A 13 -1.22 2.20 10.26
CA ASP A 13 -1.87 1.17 11.07
C ASP A 13 -2.92 1.72 12.03
N ARG A 14 -2.74 2.94 12.58
CA ARG A 14 -3.79 3.63 13.37
C ARG A 14 -5.06 3.89 12.57
N ILE A 15 -4.90 4.27 11.31
CA ILE A 15 -6.05 4.52 10.42
C ILE A 15 -6.77 3.19 10.15
N ALA A 16 -6.01 2.15 9.79
CA ALA A 16 -6.56 0.83 9.52
C ALA A 16 -7.28 0.27 10.76
N LYS A 17 -6.67 0.43 11.94
CA LYS A 17 -7.28 0.03 13.20
C LYS A 17 -8.65 0.69 13.40
N ALA A 18 -8.74 2.01 13.27
CA ALA A 18 -10.00 2.74 13.44
C ALA A 18 -11.06 2.31 12.41
N MET A 19 -10.65 2.03 11.17
CA MET A 19 -11.56 1.53 10.14
C MET A 19 -12.08 0.14 10.49
N ILE A 20 -11.24 -0.78 10.96
CA ILE A 20 -11.65 -2.13 11.34
C ILE A 20 -12.49 -2.10 12.61
N ASP A 21 -12.14 -1.30 13.62
CA ASP A 21 -12.96 -1.09 14.82
C ASP A 21 -14.40 -0.67 14.44
N TYR A 22 -14.54 0.20 13.43
CA TYR A 22 -15.85 0.56 12.90
C TYR A 22 -16.54 -0.61 12.18
N LEU A 23 -15.82 -1.36 11.35
CA LEU A 23 -16.39 -2.52 10.63
C LEU A 23 -16.91 -3.58 11.61
N GLU A 24 -16.25 -3.79 12.74
CA GLU A 24 -16.68 -4.71 13.80
C GLU A 24 -18.03 -4.30 14.43
N THR A 25 -18.44 -3.05 14.33
CA THR A 25 -19.76 -2.58 14.80
C THR A 25 -20.88 -2.84 13.77
N ARG A 26 -20.56 -3.25 12.56
CA ARG A 26 -21.49 -3.40 11.44
C ARG A 26 -22.02 -4.85 11.37
N PRO A 27 -23.33 -5.09 11.57
CA PRO A 27 -23.90 -6.44 11.53
C PRO A 27 -23.95 -7.04 10.11
N ASP A 28 -23.79 -6.21 9.08
CA ASP A 28 -23.81 -6.60 7.66
C ASP A 28 -22.40 -6.86 7.09
N VAL A 29 -21.35 -6.81 7.94
CA VAL A 29 -19.96 -7.00 7.54
C VAL A 29 -19.31 -8.11 8.33
N ASP A 30 -18.64 -9.03 7.64
CA ASP A 30 -17.76 -10.02 8.27
C ASP A 30 -16.37 -9.39 8.54
N ALA A 31 -16.22 -8.75 9.68
CA ALA A 31 -14.97 -8.12 10.09
C ALA A 31 -13.82 -9.10 10.37
N THR A 32 -14.07 -10.41 10.36
CA THR A 32 -13.01 -11.44 10.49
C THR A 32 -12.26 -11.69 9.20
N ARG A 33 -12.78 -11.19 8.07
CA ARG A 33 -12.24 -11.38 6.71
C ARG A 33 -11.94 -10.05 6.00
N VAL A 34 -11.24 -9.14 6.68
CA VAL A 34 -10.90 -7.82 6.13
C VAL A 34 -9.67 -7.90 5.24
N GLY A 35 -9.82 -7.49 3.98
CA GLY A 35 -8.71 -7.22 3.07
C GLY A 35 -8.49 -5.72 2.88
N MET A 36 -7.26 -5.35 2.54
CA MET A 36 -6.88 -3.96 2.23
C MET A 36 -6.27 -3.86 0.85
N GLN A 37 -6.68 -2.83 0.09
CA GLN A 37 -6.09 -2.49 -1.20
C GLN A 37 -5.50 -1.10 -1.19
N GLY A 38 -4.33 -0.93 -1.82
CA GLY A 38 -3.69 0.36 -1.98
C GLY A 38 -2.93 0.50 -3.30
N ILE A 39 -2.96 1.69 -3.86
CA ILE A 39 -2.37 2.01 -5.17
C ILE A 39 -1.49 3.24 -5.01
N SER A 40 -0.31 3.26 -5.65
CA SER A 40 0.62 4.40 -5.58
C SER A 40 1.01 4.70 -4.12
N MET A 41 0.75 5.91 -3.58
CA MET A 41 0.96 6.18 -2.15
C MET A 41 0.19 5.21 -1.23
N GLY A 42 -0.98 4.72 -1.65
CA GLY A 42 -1.69 3.65 -0.94
C GLY A 42 -0.93 2.33 -0.96
N GLY A 43 -0.10 2.11 -1.97
CA GLY A 43 0.81 0.97 -2.05
C GLY A 43 1.91 0.97 -0.98
N TYR A 44 2.21 2.12 -0.35
CA TYR A 44 2.95 2.21 0.90
C TYR A 44 2.02 2.02 2.12
N GLY A 45 0.85 2.67 2.09
CA GLY A 45 -0.07 2.68 3.24
C GLY A 45 -0.55 1.28 3.65
N VAL A 46 -0.83 0.41 2.69
CA VAL A 46 -1.32 -0.96 2.95
C VAL A 46 -0.29 -1.83 3.67
N PRO A 47 0.95 -2.03 3.18
CA PRO A 47 1.92 -2.84 3.91
C PRO A 47 2.30 -2.21 5.26
N ARG A 48 2.32 -0.88 5.35
CA ARG A 48 2.57 -0.21 6.62
C ARG A 48 1.42 -0.45 7.62
N ALA A 49 0.17 -0.44 7.17
CA ALA A 49 -0.98 -0.80 7.98
C ALA A 49 -0.92 -2.27 8.43
N ALA A 50 -0.68 -3.20 7.50
CA ALA A 50 -0.59 -4.63 7.79
C ALA A 50 0.57 -5.00 8.74
N SER A 51 1.60 -4.15 8.83
CA SER A 51 2.69 -4.35 9.80
C SER A 51 2.28 -4.14 11.27
N GLY A 52 1.25 -3.35 11.51
CA GLY A 52 0.74 -3.00 12.85
C GLY A 52 -0.66 -3.53 13.17
N GLU A 53 -1.53 -3.75 12.15
CA GLU A 53 -2.90 -4.21 12.35
C GLU A 53 -3.08 -5.67 11.89
N LYS A 54 -3.11 -6.59 12.83
CA LYS A 54 -3.15 -8.05 12.57
C LYS A 54 -4.52 -8.59 12.11
N ARG A 55 -5.57 -7.79 12.21
CA ARG A 55 -6.90 -8.14 11.69
C ARG A 55 -7.00 -8.01 10.17
N ILE A 56 -6.01 -7.38 9.52
CA ILE A 56 -5.89 -7.41 8.06
C ILE A 56 -5.52 -8.84 7.64
N LYS A 57 -6.38 -9.49 6.85
CA LYS A 57 -6.24 -10.89 6.42
C LYS A 57 -5.79 -11.06 4.97
N ALA A 58 -5.78 -9.97 4.20
CA ALA A 58 -5.25 -9.93 2.84
C ALA A 58 -4.80 -8.50 2.52
N ALA A 59 -3.64 -8.34 1.90
CA ALA A 59 -3.06 -7.05 1.56
C ALA A 59 -2.66 -7.00 0.08
N PHE A 60 -3.31 -6.14 -0.70
CA PHE A 60 -2.96 -5.91 -2.09
C PHE A 60 -2.38 -4.51 -2.29
N MET A 61 -1.27 -4.43 -2.99
CA MET A 61 -0.68 -3.16 -3.40
C MET A 61 -0.26 -3.15 -4.86
N SER A 62 -0.47 -2.03 -5.52
CA SER A 62 0.00 -1.78 -6.88
C SER A 62 0.86 -0.53 -6.92
N SER A 63 2.03 -0.61 -7.56
CA SER A 63 3.08 0.40 -7.49
C SER A 63 3.42 0.70 -6.03
N GLY A 64 3.78 -0.35 -5.29
CA GLY A 64 4.09 -0.28 -3.87
C GLY A 64 5.43 0.36 -3.59
N SER A 65 5.59 0.85 -2.37
CA SER A 65 6.82 1.47 -1.90
C SER A 65 7.24 0.85 -0.58
N TYR A 66 8.54 0.68 -0.43
CA TYR A 66 9.18 0.32 0.84
C TYR A 66 9.52 1.56 1.67
N ASP A 67 9.87 2.65 0.99
CA ASP A 67 10.27 3.93 1.58
C ASP A 67 9.76 5.08 0.69
N LEU A 68 8.77 5.83 1.19
CA LEU A 68 8.15 6.91 0.42
C LEU A 68 9.13 8.04 0.07
N LYS A 69 10.18 8.23 0.86
CA LYS A 69 11.18 9.25 0.58
C LYS A 69 11.96 8.90 -0.68
N SER A 70 12.59 7.72 -0.71
CA SER A 70 13.41 7.31 -1.85
C SER A 70 12.57 6.92 -3.06
N ASP A 71 11.48 6.17 -2.84
CA ASP A 71 10.74 5.50 -3.91
C ASP A 71 9.73 6.39 -4.62
N LEU A 72 9.34 7.53 -4.01
CA LEU A 72 8.40 8.48 -4.58
C LEU A 72 8.94 9.90 -4.59
N PHE A 73 9.25 10.45 -3.42
CA PHE A 73 9.55 11.88 -3.27
C PHE A 73 10.84 12.29 -4.00
N GLU A 74 11.91 11.51 -3.85
CA GLU A 74 13.19 11.77 -4.55
C GLU A 74 13.19 11.19 -5.97
N TYR A 75 12.49 10.07 -6.20
CA TYR A 75 12.43 9.42 -7.49
C TYR A 75 11.67 10.24 -8.55
N TYR A 76 10.55 10.88 -8.12
CA TYR A 76 9.71 11.67 -9.03
C TYR A 76 9.48 13.10 -8.51
N PRO A 77 10.43 14.02 -8.74
CA PRO A 77 10.37 15.40 -8.25
C PRO A 77 9.06 16.15 -8.50
N PRO A 78 8.33 15.96 -9.62
CA PRO A 78 7.06 16.65 -9.84
C PRO A 78 5.98 16.41 -8.80
N ILE A 79 6.09 15.36 -7.98
CA ILE A 79 5.11 15.02 -6.93
C ILE A 79 5.41 15.72 -5.58
N GLN A 80 6.60 16.29 -5.41
CA GLN A 80 7.11 16.74 -4.11
C GLN A 80 6.18 17.71 -3.39
N GLU A 81 5.66 18.73 -4.08
CA GLU A 81 4.73 19.68 -3.47
C GLU A 81 3.41 19.02 -3.03
N ARG A 82 2.92 18.05 -3.79
CA ARG A 82 1.73 17.30 -3.42
C ARG A 82 1.98 16.43 -2.19
N VAL A 83 3.11 15.75 -2.14
CA VAL A 83 3.51 14.92 -0.98
C VAL A 83 3.68 15.79 0.26
N ARG A 84 4.43 16.92 0.14
CA ARG A 84 4.58 17.90 1.21
C ARG A 84 3.23 18.29 1.83
N TRP A 85 2.29 18.63 0.96
CA TRP A 85 0.96 19.03 1.40
C TRP A 85 0.18 17.87 2.06
N ILE A 86 0.27 16.65 1.54
CA ILE A 86 -0.43 15.47 2.06
C ILE A 86 0.04 15.12 3.47
N ILE A 87 1.35 15.22 3.75
CA ILE A 87 1.92 14.92 5.07
C ILE A 87 1.91 16.12 6.03
N GLY A 88 1.47 17.31 5.58
CA GLY A 88 1.38 18.51 6.41
C GLY A 88 2.72 19.20 6.67
N ALA A 89 3.73 18.95 5.85
CA ALA A 89 5.03 19.60 6.01
C ALA A 89 4.99 21.08 5.55
N LYS A 90 5.71 21.94 6.26
CA LYS A 90 5.74 23.40 6.00
C LYS A 90 6.43 23.78 4.69
N ASP A 91 7.48 23.05 4.31
CA ASP A 91 8.27 23.23 3.09
C ASP A 91 8.86 21.88 2.63
N LEU A 92 9.57 21.88 1.49
CA LEU A 92 10.18 20.65 0.94
C LEU A 92 11.32 20.09 1.82
N ALA A 93 12.05 20.95 2.53
CA ALA A 93 13.10 20.50 3.45
C ALA A 93 12.51 19.77 4.66
N ASP A 94 11.42 20.31 5.21
CA ASP A 94 10.66 19.69 6.27
C ASP A 94 10.00 18.40 5.80
N ALA A 95 9.42 18.38 4.59
CA ALA A 95 8.86 17.15 4.00
C ALA A 95 9.92 16.05 3.88
N ARG A 96 11.12 16.38 3.38
CA ARG A 96 12.24 15.45 3.25
C ARG A 96 12.68 14.88 4.60
N LYS A 97 12.62 15.68 5.66
CA LYS A 97 12.91 15.25 7.03
C LYS A 97 11.80 14.32 7.57
N GLN A 98 10.54 14.74 7.48
CA GLN A 98 9.41 13.96 7.98
C GLN A 98 9.29 12.59 7.28
N LEU A 99 9.55 12.55 5.95
CA LEU A 99 9.50 11.31 5.16
C LEU A 99 10.51 10.25 5.61
N GLY A 100 11.49 10.57 6.45
CA GLY A 100 12.34 9.59 7.10
C GLY A 100 11.59 8.56 7.94
N GLU A 101 10.37 8.91 8.42
CA GLU A 101 9.50 8.00 9.19
C GLU A 101 8.56 7.16 8.31
N TYR A 102 8.43 7.49 7.02
CA TYR A 102 7.51 6.83 6.09
C TYR A 102 8.19 5.68 5.35
N ASN A 103 8.62 4.67 6.10
CA ASN A 103 9.31 3.50 5.58
C ASN A 103 8.87 2.20 6.28
N LEU A 104 9.22 1.08 5.67
CA LEU A 104 8.98 -0.27 6.19
C LEU A 104 10.25 -0.91 6.80
N GLY A 105 11.29 -0.11 6.99
CA GLY A 105 12.52 -0.53 7.67
C GLY A 105 12.35 -0.76 9.17
N GLY A 106 13.46 -1.12 9.84
CA GLY A 106 13.47 -1.34 11.29
C GLY A 106 12.57 -2.50 11.74
N GLY A 107 12.44 -3.54 10.92
CA GLY A 107 11.65 -4.73 11.24
C GLY A 107 10.13 -4.58 10.99
N ARG A 108 9.68 -3.49 10.37
CA ARG A 108 8.24 -3.29 10.09
C ARG A 108 7.74 -4.24 9.02
N ALA A 109 8.49 -4.42 7.92
CA ALA A 109 8.09 -5.34 6.86
C ALA A 109 8.01 -6.79 7.35
N GLU A 110 8.91 -7.20 8.22
CA GLU A 110 8.96 -8.53 8.81
C GLU A 110 7.78 -8.82 9.75
N LYS A 111 7.11 -7.77 10.27
CA LYS A 111 5.90 -7.91 11.08
C LYS A 111 4.65 -8.21 10.27
N ILE A 112 4.69 -8.12 8.94
CA ILE A 112 3.54 -8.41 8.09
C ILE A 112 3.33 -9.93 8.04
N GLU A 113 2.18 -10.38 8.51
CA GLU A 113 1.77 -11.79 8.48
C GLU A 113 0.66 -12.04 7.47
N ALA A 114 -0.14 -11.01 7.16
CA ALA A 114 -1.20 -11.10 6.16
C ALA A 114 -0.63 -11.51 4.80
N PRO A 115 -1.27 -12.44 4.07
CA PRO A 115 -0.93 -12.70 2.68
C PRO A 115 -0.91 -11.43 1.85
N MET A 116 0.10 -11.27 0.98
CA MET A 116 0.26 -10.10 0.13
C MET A 116 0.27 -10.44 -1.34
N LEU A 117 -0.40 -9.62 -2.15
CA LEU A 117 -0.21 -9.56 -3.60
C LEU A 117 0.41 -8.21 -3.95
N ILE A 118 1.61 -8.26 -4.52
CA ILE A 118 2.42 -7.07 -4.85
C ILE A 118 2.42 -6.89 -6.36
N GLY A 119 1.73 -5.85 -6.83
CA GLY A 119 1.79 -5.41 -8.22
C GLY A 119 2.91 -4.40 -8.44
N TYR A 120 3.77 -4.65 -9.42
CA TYR A 120 4.83 -3.74 -9.79
C TYR A 120 5.00 -3.66 -11.31
N SER A 121 5.71 -2.66 -11.78
CA SER A 121 6.03 -2.48 -13.21
C SER A 121 7.46 -1.99 -13.32
N LYS A 122 8.26 -2.66 -14.12
CA LYS A 122 9.68 -2.28 -14.35
C LYS A 122 9.84 -0.91 -14.99
N ASP A 123 8.83 -0.48 -15.73
CA ASP A 123 8.77 0.79 -16.45
C ASP A 123 7.96 1.89 -15.71
N ASP A 124 7.66 1.68 -14.43
CA ASP A 124 7.04 2.73 -13.60
C ASP A 124 8.00 3.91 -13.42
N ARG A 125 7.55 5.10 -13.87
CA ARG A 125 8.35 6.33 -13.82
C ARG A 125 7.93 7.29 -12.73
N ILE A 126 6.98 6.87 -11.88
CA ILE A 126 6.44 7.68 -10.78
C ILE A 126 6.83 7.06 -9.44
N MET A 127 6.71 5.74 -9.33
CA MET A 127 7.13 5.00 -8.15
C MET A 127 8.29 4.08 -8.52
N ASP A 128 9.42 4.17 -7.82
CA ASP A 128 10.58 3.32 -8.07
C ASP A 128 10.21 1.83 -7.91
N PRO A 129 10.30 1.02 -8.99
CA PRO A 129 10.02 -0.41 -8.91
C PRO A 129 10.85 -1.16 -7.85
N ALA A 130 12.06 -0.67 -7.56
CA ALA A 130 12.92 -1.25 -6.53
C ALA A 130 12.27 -1.26 -5.14
N GLY A 131 11.36 -0.32 -4.86
CA GLY A 131 10.59 -0.30 -3.62
C GLY A 131 9.70 -1.52 -3.45
N SER A 132 8.99 -1.93 -4.50
CA SER A 132 8.17 -3.15 -4.49
C SER A 132 9.02 -4.41 -4.31
N LEU A 133 10.18 -4.48 -4.95
CA LEU A 133 11.11 -5.60 -4.81
C LEU A 133 11.68 -5.69 -3.39
N ARG A 134 12.10 -4.55 -2.82
CA ARG A 134 12.57 -4.50 -1.41
C ARG A 134 11.50 -4.94 -0.43
N LEU A 135 10.24 -4.53 -0.65
CA LEU A 135 9.12 -4.98 0.17
C LEU A 135 8.94 -6.50 0.08
N TYR A 136 8.94 -7.03 -1.13
CA TYR A 136 8.82 -8.48 -1.36
C TYR A 136 9.91 -9.26 -0.62
N GLU A 137 11.14 -8.81 -0.68
CA GLU A 137 12.27 -9.47 0.00
C GLU A 137 12.19 -9.36 1.52
N ALA A 138 11.77 -8.20 2.05
CA ALA A 138 11.76 -7.93 3.48
C ALA A 138 10.58 -8.59 4.22
N ALA A 139 9.41 -8.73 3.59
CA ALA A 139 8.20 -9.27 4.23
C ALA A 139 8.23 -10.80 4.35
N LYS A 140 9.24 -11.35 4.99
CA LYS A 140 9.55 -12.79 5.05
C LYS A 140 8.50 -13.64 5.73
N ASN A 141 7.74 -13.07 6.66
CA ASN A 141 6.71 -13.77 7.43
C ASN A 141 5.34 -13.79 6.73
N SER A 142 5.21 -13.08 5.61
CA SER A 142 4.01 -13.09 4.78
C SER A 142 4.11 -14.12 3.67
N LYS A 143 2.99 -14.82 3.38
CA LYS A 143 2.82 -15.49 2.09
C LYS A 143 2.63 -14.40 1.05
N ARG A 144 3.55 -14.27 0.11
CA ARG A 144 3.58 -13.17 -0.84
C ARG A 144 3.74 -13.63 -2.28
N ASP A 145 2.92 -13.04 -3.14
CA ASP A 145 2.97 -13.23 -4.59
C ASP A 145 3.25 -11.89 -5.26
N MET A 146 3.80 -11.91 -6.48
CA MET A 146 4.11 -10.74 -7.25
C MET A 146 3.47 -10.80 -8.63
N VAL A 147 2.91 -9.67 -9.08
CA VAL A 147 2.32 -9.53 -10.43
C VAL A 147 3.01 -8.38 -11.14
N GLU A 148 3.58 -8.67 -12.32
CA GLU A 148 4.18 -7.65 -13.18
C GLU A 148 3.11 -6.98 -14.07
N GLY A 149 3.10 -5.66 -14.09
CA GLY A 149 2.30 -4.82 -14.98
C GLY A 149 3.18 -3.92 -15.84
N THR A 150 2.57 -2.92 -16.46
CA THR A 150 3.26 -1.90 -17.26
C THR A 150 2.86 -0.50 -16.81
N GLY A 151 3.82 0.42 -16.71
CA GLY A 151 3.59 1.79 -16.27
C GLY A 151 3.10 1.92 -14.82
N HIS A 152 2.72 3.13 -14.44
CA HIS A 152 2.26 3.38 -13.07
C HIS A 152 0.87 2.77 -12.83
N VAL A 153 0.72 2.02 -11.74
CA VAL A 153 -0.52 1.36 -11.24
C VAL A 153 -1.20 0.36 -12.17
N GLN A 154 -0.61 0.01 -13.31
CA GLN A 154 -1.21 -0.91 -14.28
C GLN A 154 -1.27 -2.36 -13.78
N ALA A 155 -0.47 -2.75 -12.81
CA ALA A 155 -0.58 -4.06 -12.18
C ALA A 155 -1.92 -4.25 -11.44
N ALA A 156 -2.55 -3.17 -10.94
CA ALA A 156 -3.89 -3.22 -10.39
C ALA A 156 -4.96 -3.57 -11.44
N ASN A 157 -4.65 -3.25 -12.71
CA ASN A 157 -5.50 -3.47 -13.88
C ASN A 157 -4.84 -4.48 -14.84
N ALA A 158 -4.18 -5.51 -14.30
CA ALA A 158 -3.46 -6.52 -15.08
C ALA A 158 -4.39 -7.20 -16.09
N GLY A 159 -4.57 -6.57 -17.21
CA GLY A 159 -5.51 -6.89 -18.28
C GLY A 159 -5.47 -5.84 -19.38
N GLY A 160 -4.79 -4.69 -19.09
CA GLY A 160 -4.68 -3.57 -20.02
C GLY A 160 -6.00 -2.80 -20.22
N PRO A 161 -5.99 -1.67 -20.95
CA PRO A 161 -7.13 -0.76 -21.10
C PRO A 161 -8.33 -1.32 -21.87
N ARG A 162 -8.27 -2.57 -22.33
CA ARG A 162 -9.35 -3.26 -23.06
C ARG A 162 -9.48 -4.71 -22.55
N ALA A 163 -9.48 -4.88 -21.26
CA ALA A 163 -9.38 -6.17 -20.63
C ALA A 163 -10.56 -7.09 -20.90
N SER A 164 -10.28 -8.12 -21.65
CA SER A 164 -10.94 -9.43 -21.60
C SER A 164 -10.27 -10.36 -20.56
N ARG A 165 -9.51 -9.83 -19.58
CA ARG A 165 -8.80 -10.62 -18.58
C ARG A 165 -9.36 -10.35 -17.19
N PRO A 166 -9.42 -11.38 -16.33
CA PRO A 166 -9.91 -11.23 -14.96
C PRO A 166 -9.08 -10.19 -14.21
N VAL A 167 -9.74 -9.40 -13.40
CA VAL A 167 -9.08 -8.47 -12.49
C VAL A 167 -8.42 -9.30 -11.41
N VAL A 168 -7.11 -9.41 -11.45
CA VAL A 168 -6.30 -10.31 -10.60
C VAL A 168 -6.60 -10.13 -9.11
N PHE A 169 -6.89 -8.90 -8.68
CA PHE A 169 -7.09 -8.62 -7.27
C PHE A 169 -8.41 -9.20 -6.69
N PRO A 170 -9.60 -9.02 -7.29
CA PRO A 170 -10.82 -9.59 -6.72
C PRO A 170 -10.76 -11.10 -6.55
N ASP A 171 -10.28 -11.83 -7.55
CA ASP A 171 -10.17 -13.28 -7.51
C ASP A 171 -9.16 -13.73 -6.45
N TRP A 172 -8.01 -13.06 -6.39
CA TRP A 172 -7.00 -13.32 -5.36
C TRP A 172 -7.53 -13.02 -3.96
N ALA A 173 -8.24 -11.90 -3.79
CA ALA A 173 -8.81 -11.50 -2.51
C ALA A 173 -9.91 -12.47 -2.06
N ALA A 174 -10.84 -12.83 -2.95
CA ALA A 174 -11.88 -13.80 -2.67
C ALA A 174 -11.28 -15.14 -2.21
N LYS A 175 -10.36 -15.70 -2.98
CA LYS A 175 -9.65 -16.93 -2.62
C LYS A 175 -8.89 -16.84 -1.29
N THR A 176 -8.21 -15.70 -1.05
CA THR A 176 -7.40 -15.52 0.16
C THR A 176 -8.27 -15.35 1.40
N LEU A 177 -9.43 -14.73 1.26
CA LEU A 177 -10.39 -14.48 2.34
C LEU A 177 -11.43 -15.58 2.50
N GLY A 178 -11.31 -16.69 1.77
CA GLY A 178 -12.25 -17.84 1.85
C GLY A 178 -13.59 -17.59 1.19
N GLY A 179 -13.64 -16.69 0.18
CA GLY A 179 -14.80 -16.49 -0.70
C GLY A 179 -14.82 -17.51 -1.86
N GLU A 180 -15.98 -17.65 -2.50
CA GLU A 180 -16.10 -18.35 -3.79
C GLU A 180 -15.67 -17.41 -4.93
N VAL A 181 -15.00 -17.96 -5.97
CA VAL A 181 -14.57 -17.25 -7.18
C VAL A 181 -15.47 -17.63 -8.33
#